data_2926255391ec1d07fba585f05fcd72f2
#
_entry.id   2926255391ec1d07fba585f05fcd72f2
#
_cell.length_a   1.000
_cell.length_b   1.000
_cell.length_c   1.000
_cell.angle_alpha   90.00
_cell.angle_beta   90.00
_cell.angle_gamma   90.00
#
_symmetry.space_group_name_H-M   'P 1'
#
loop_
_entity.id
_entity.type
_entity.pdbx_description
1 polymer ?
#
loop_
_entity_poly.entity_id
_entity_poly.type
_entity_poly.pdbx_seq_one_letter_code
_entity_poly.pdbx_strand_id
1 'polypeptide(L)'
;RRSLEMWERFAQKLNTDVGLRWGGKVSWEAETHRAEELRQRTKLLQDWGYPIREISSDSLCAMVPGLDPGPVSVAEYSEIEGHVEPPRVVGACVQKVSDLGGTVLINTEVLSFDRDTQGKVNKVVTTNGDLECDVVVIAAGVDSSRLAEMIGADVPQQESPGVVVRTDARPALLSNVPVVYMPPINQRERQVHIRQLMDGSFMIGEGSQESMALDDSPQHATELLGRATHYFPEFAGTDAIAEPVGYTPMPLDSSPVNGWTQ
;
A
#
# COMPACT_ATOMS: atom_id res chain seq x y z
N ARG A 1 6.43 -9.69 9.87
CA ARG A 1 7.32 -9.27 10.96
C ARG A 1 8.71 -8.86 10.44
N ARG A 2 9.43 -9.73 9.72
CA ARG A 2 10.77 -9.41 9.20
C ARG A 2 10.79 -8.15 8.32
N SER A 3 9.79 -7.94 7.47
CA SER A 3 9.67 -6.75 6.63
C SER A 3 9.53 -5.47 7.45
N LEU A 4 8.81 -5.50 8.56
CA LEU A 4 8.64 -4.35 9.46
C LEU A 4 9.98 -3.95 10.11
N GLU A 5 10.72 -4.96 10.62
CA GLU A 5 12.07 -4.72 11.18
C GLU A 5 13.04 -4.16 10.11
N MET A 6 12.88 -4.59 8.86
CA MET A 6 13.67 -4.07 7.74
C MET A 6 13.29 -2.63 7.38
N TRP A 7 12.03 -2.24 7.49
CA TRP A 7 11.57 -0.88 7.19
C TRP A 7 12.24 0.17 8.09
N GLU A 8 12.34 -0.09 9.38
CA GLU A 8 13.01 0.82 10.30
C GLU A 8 14.47 1.06 9.89
N ARG A 9 15.22 -0.02 9.62
CA ARG A 9 16.60 0.07 9.16
C ARG A 9 16.73 0.74 7.80
N PHE A 10 15.78 0.49 6.91
CA PHE A 10 15.78 1.08 5.58
C PHE A 10 15.51 2.58 5.63
N ALA A 11 14.52 3.03 6.40
CA ALA A 11 14.25 4.45 6.61
C ALA A 11 15.48 5.19 7.19
N GLN A 12 16.17 4.58 8.16
CA GLN A 12 17.41 5.12 8.70
C GLN A 12 18.52 5.27 7.63
N LYS A 13 18.66 4.28 6.73
CA LYS A 13 19.62 4.33 5.62
C LYS A 13 19.31 5.40 4.58
N LEU A 14 18.02 5.70 4.34
CA LEU A 14 17.61 6.79 3.46
C LEU A 14 17.93 8.15 4.05
N ASN A 15 18.02 8.26 5.37
CA ASN A 15 18.37 9.48 6.11
C ASN A 15 17.49 10.69 5.77
N THR A 16 16.22 10.42 5.53
CA THR A 16 15.19 11.45 5.26
C THR A 16 13.83 10.96 5.77
N ASP A 17 12.92 11.89 6.05
CA ASP A 17 11.57 11.53 6.49
C ASP A 17 10.74 11.04 5.30
N VAL A 18 10.47 9.76 5.28
CA VAL A 18 9.68 9.06 4.26
C VAL A 18 8.20 8.90 4.64
N GLY A 19 7.76 9.63 5.67
CA GLY A 19 6.40 9.51 6.20
C GLY A 19 6.18 8.19 6.93
N LEU A 20 7.24 7.55 7.45
CA LEU A 20 7.09 6.33 8.24
C LEU A 20 6.45 6.65 9.58
N ARG A 21 5.28 6.08 9.81
CA ARG A 21 4.52 6.22 11.05
C ARG A 21 4.21 4.84 11.61
N TRP A 22 4.70 4.60 12.82
CA TRP A 22 4.37 3.45 13.65
C TRP A 22 3.24 3.81 14.60
N GLY A 23 2.59 2.82 15.17
CA GLY A 23 1.49 2.99 16.14
C GLY A 23 0.37 1.98 15.92
N GLY A 24 0.56 1.11 14.93
CA GLY A 24 -0.33 -0.02 14.71
C GLY A 24 -1.49 0.27 13.77
N LYS A 25 -2.38 -0.71 13.76
CA LYS A 25 -3.61 -0.73 12.97
C LYS A 25 -4.77 -1.17 13.86
N VAL A 26 -5.91 -0.55 13.71
CA VAL A 26 -7.17 -1.02 14.27
C VAL A 26 -8.13 -1.41 13.16
N SER A 27 -8.97 -2.40 13.46
CA SER A 27 -10.16 -2.73 12.70
C SER A 27 -11.24 -3.29 13.62
N TRP A 28 -12.49 -3.21 13.20
CA TRP A 28 -13.61 -3.76 13.95
C TRP A 28 -14.71 -4.24 13.02
N GLU A 29 -15.63 -5.00 13.55
CA GLU A 29 -16.82 -5.46 12.85
C GLU A 29 -18.05 -5.36 13.76
N ALA A 30 -19.17 -4.97 13.15
CA ALA A 30 -20.47 -4.88 13.80
C ALA A 30 -21.31 -6.15 13.59
N GLU A 31 -21.28 -6.71 12.38
CA GLU A 31 -22.08 -7.88 12.01
C GLU A 31 -21.49 -9.17 12.57
N THR A 32 -22.33 -10.02 13.16
CA THR A 32 -21.92 -11.24 13.86
C THR A 32 -21.06 -12.18 12.99
N HIS A 33 -21.43 -12.35 11.74
CA HIS A 33 -20.71 -13.28 10.85
C HIS A 33 -19.32 -12.76 10.50
N ARG A 34 -19.16 -11.46 10.20
CA ARG A 34 -17.88 -10.82 9.93
C ARG A 34 -17.02 -10.73 11.19
N ALA A 35 -17.66 -10.53 12.34
CA ALA A 35 -16.97 -10.57 13.63
C ALA A 35 -16.34 -11.93 13.91
N GLU A 36 -17.02 -13.03 13.55
CA GLU A 36 -16.46 -14.36 13.69
C GLU A 36 -15.28 -14.60 12.73
N GLU A 37 -15.38 -14.17 11.48
CA GLU A 37 -14.27 -14.22 10.52
C GLU A 37 -13.05 -13.43 11.02
N LEU A 38 -13.29 -12.23 11.57
CA LEU A 38 -12.23 -11.40 12.12
C LEU A 38 -11.55 -12.09 13.32
N ARG A 39 -12.30 -12.71 14.24
CA ARG A 39 -11.74 -13.49 15.37
C ARG A 39 -10.90 -14.66 14.88
N GLN A 40 -11.39 -15.42 13.89
CA GLN A 40 -10.66 -16.56 13.35
C GLN A 40 -9.34 -16.11 12.71
N ARG A 41 -9.36 -15.02 11.95
CA ARG A 41 -8.14 -14.42 11.37
C ARG A 41 -7.19 -13.95 12.46
N THR A 42 -7.69 -13.23 13.47
CA THR A 42 -6.90 -12.75 14.61
C THR A 42 -6.22 -13.92 15.31
N LYS A 43 -6.97 -14.99 15.59
CA LYS A 43 -6.44 -16.21 16.21
C LYS A 43 -5.35 -16.85 15.37
N LEU A 44 -5.55 -17.00 14.08
CA LEU A 44 -4.55 -17.55 13.15
C LEU A 44 -3.25 -16.72 13.18
N LEU A 45 -3.35 -15.40 13.16
CA LEU A 45 -2.19 -14.51 13.22
C LEU A 45 -1.46 -14.63 14.58
N GLN A 46 -2.20 -14.74 15.68
CA GLN A 46 -1.64 -15.00 17.01
C GLN A 46 -0.89 -16.34 17.08
N ASP A 47 -1.44 -17.38 16.48
CA ASP A 47 -0.81 -18.70 16.42
C ASP A 47 0.51 -18.66 15.62
N TRP A 48 0.64 -17.73 14.68
CA TRP A 48 1.90 -17.45 13.97
C TRP A 48 2.84 -16.52 14.76
N GLY A 49 2.45 -16.10 15.95
CA GLY A 49 3.23 -15.18 16.78
C GLY A 49 3.17 -13.72 16.31
N TYR A 50 2.12 -13.35 15.58
CA TYR A 50 1.91 -11.95 15.19
C TYR A 50 1.28 -11.19 16.36
N PRO A 51 1.80 -10.00 16.75
CA PRO A 51 1.31 -9.26 17.91
C PRO A 51 0.03 -8.49 17.56
N ILE A 52 -1.06 -9.20 17.53
CA ILE A 52 -2.42 -8.71 17.32
C ILE A 52 -3.30 -9.20 18.46
N ARG A 53 -4.26 -8.40 18.88
CA ARG A 53 -5.16 -8.74 19.98
C ARG A 53 -6.53 -8.12 19.80
N GLU A 54 -7.54 -8.76 20.38
CA GLU A 54 -8.85 -8.14 20.54
C GLU A 54 -8.76 -6.99 21.56
N ILE A 55 -9.54 -5.95 21.32
CA ILE A 55 -9.70 -4.80 22.19
C ILE A 55 -11.18 -4.50 22.41
N SER A 56 -11.50 -3.80 23.51
CA SER A 56 -12.86 -3.33 23.75
C SER A 56 -13.21 -2.12 22.89
N SER A 57 -14.50 -1.85 22.71
CA SER A 57 -15.00 -0.64 22.07
C SER A 57 -14.48 0.63 22.72
N ASP A 58 -14.42 0.67 24.06
CA ASP A 58 -13.86 1.80 24.79
C ASP A 58 -12.38 2.02 24.49
N SER A 59 -11.62 0.92 24.38
CA SER A 59 -10.20 0.99 23.98
C SER A 59 -10.04 1.50 22.57
N LEU A 60 -10.88 1.04 21.63
CA LEU A 60 -10.89 1.51 20.24
C LEU A 60 -11.12 3.02 20.17
N CYS A 61 -12.16 3.53 20.85
CA CYS A 61 -12.45 4.97 20.91
C CYS A 61 -11.35 5.78 21.59
N ALA A 62 -10.74 5.25 22.64
CA ALA A 62 -9.61 5.91 23.31
C ALA A 62 -8.35 5.98 22.43
N MET A 63 -8.12 4.97 21.61
CA MET A 63 -6.97 4.92 20.69
C MET A 63 -7.17 5.81 19.45
N VAL A 64 -8.41 5.99 19.01
CA VAL A 64 -8.76 6.78 17.81
C VAL A 64 -9.75 7.88 18.18
N PRO A 65 -9.29 9.02 18.71
CA PRO A 65 -10.16 10.13 19.06
C PRO A 65 -10.97 10.63 17.84
N GLY A 66 -12.23 10.99 18.06
CA GLY A 66 -13.13 11.43 16.98
C GLY A 66 -13.82 10.30 16.21
N LEU A 67 -13.48 9.04 16.49
CA LEU A 67 -14.15 7.88 15.91
C LEU A 67 -15.52 7.67 16.56
N ASP A 68 -16.55 7.54 15.73
CA ASP A 68 -17.84 6.97 16.09
C ASP A 68 -17.97 5.58 15.44
N PRO A 69 -17.57 4.50 16.12
CA PRO A 69 -17.53 3.18 15.51
C PRO A 69 -18.91 2.56 15.32
N GLY A 70 -19.98 3.15 15.89
CA GLY A 70 -21.29 2.52 15.97
C GLY A 70 -21.26 1.23 16.83
N PRO A 71 -22.10 0.23 16.51
CA PRO A 71 -22.04 -1.07 17.19
C PRO A 71 -20.71 -1.79 16.92
N VAL A 72 -20.10 -2.33 17.96
CA VAL A 72 -18.85 -3.09 17.88
C VAL A 72 -19.07 -4.49 18.46
N SER A 73 -19.07 -5.50 17.60
CA SER A 73 -19.12 -6.92 18.01
C SER A 73 -17.73 -7.48 18.34
N VAL A 74 -16.72 -6.99 17.62
CA VAL A 74 -15.30 -7.31 17.85
C VAL A 74 -14.46 -6.16 17.32
N ALA A 75 -13.37 -5.85 18.00
CA ALA A 75 -12.32 -4.97 17.48
C ALA A 75 -10.96 -5.59 17.73
N GLU A 76 -10.02 -5.34 16.82
CA GLU A 76 -8.64 -5.80 16.93
C GLU A 76 -7.65 -4.64 16.82
N TYR A 77 -6.51 -4.82 17.46
CA TYR A 77 -5.35 -3.93 17.34
C TYR A 77 -4.09 -4.74 17.08
N SER A 78 -3.38 -4.35 16.04
CA SER A 78 -2.03 -4.83 15.72
C SER A 78 -1.03 -3.71 15.99
N GLU A 79 -0.16 -3.89 16.98
CA GLU A 79 0.72 -2.83 17.49
C GLU A 79 1.95 -2.55 16.64
N ILE A 80 2.37 -3.51 15.81
CA ILE A 80 3.61 -3.40 15.01
C ILE A 80 3.40 -2.88 13.60
N GLU A 81 2.17 -2.53 13.25
CA GLU A 81 1.87 -1.99 11.92
C GLU A 81 2.04 -0.47 11.87
N GLY A 82 2.09 0.04 10.66
CA GLY A 82 2.21 1.45 10.37
C GLY A 82 2.05 1.70 8.88
N HIS A 83 2.40 2.89 8.43
CA HIS A 83 2.43 3.22 7.00
C HIS A 83 3.65 4.07 6.64
N VAL A 84 3.93 4.15 5.35
CA VAL A 84 4.86 5.09 4.73
C VAL A 84 4.13 5.90 3.68
N GLU A 85 4.73 6.98 3.22
CA GLU A 85 4.25 7.72 2.06
C GLU A 85 5.03 7.28 0.80
N PRO A 86 4.45 6.48 -0.10
CA PRO A 86 5.16 5.90 -1.24
C PRO A 86 5.91 6.92 -2.11
N PRO A 87 5.34 8.11 -2.45
CA PRO A 87 6.07 9.09 -3.24
C PRO A 87 7.35 9.60 -2.54
N ARG A 88 7.32 9.75 -1.21
CA ARG A 88 8.49 10.15 -0.42
C ARG A 88 9.56 9.06 -0.39
N VAL A 89 9.13 7.81 -0.22
CA VAL A 89 10.04 6.65 -0.26
C VAL A 89 10.74 6.58 -1.62
N VAL A 90 9.97 6.66 -2.71
CA VAL A 90 10.53 6.61 -4.07
C VAL A 90 11.51 7.76 -4.31
N GLY A 91 11.11 8.99 -3.97
CA GLY A 91 11.99 10.16 -4.09
C GLY A 91 13.29 10.00 -3.29
N ALA A 92 13.21 9.51 -2.05
CA ALA A 92 14.38 9.25 -1.21
C ALA A 92 15.28 8.15 -1.80
N CYS A 93 14.71 7.09 -2.37
CA CYS A 93 15.48 6.04 -3.05
C CYS A 93 16.21 6.58 -4.28
N VAL A 94 15.54 7.35 -5.12
CA VAL A 94 16.11 7.98 -6.31
C VAL A 94 17.28 8.90 -5.93
N GLN A 95 17.08 9.74 -4.91
CA GLN A 95 18.15 10.61 -4.39
C GLN A 95 19.33 9.78 -3.86
N LYS A 96 19.04 8.72 -3.11
CA LYS A 96 20.08 7.85 -2.55
C LYS A 96 20.89 7.12 -3.62
N VAL A 97 20.28 6.72 -4.72
CA VAL A 97 20.99 6.16 -5.88
C VAL A 97 21.99 7.19 -6.42
N SER A 98 21.55 8.44 -6.61
CA SER A 98 22.42 9.52 -7.08
C SER A 98 23.57 9.82 -6.10
N ASP A 99 23.29 9.87 -4.80
CA ASP A 99 24.29 10.11 -3.75
C ASP A 99 25.38 9.00 -3.71
N LEU A 100 25.02 7.79 -4.11
CA LEU A 100 25.93 6.65 -4.20
C LEU A 100 26.66 6.57 -5.55
N GLY A 101 26.51 7.58 -6.42
CA GLY A 101 27.15 7.62 -7.74
C GLY A 101 26.40 6.84 -8.83
N GLY A 102 25.19 6.38 -8.55
CA GLY A 102 24.33 5.74 -9.54
C GLY A 102 23.68 6.78 -10.45
N THR A 103 23.26 6.34 -11.63
CA THR A 103 22.56 7.17 -12.62
C THR A 103 21.09 6.80 -12.67
N VAL A 104 20.22 7.81 -12.65
CA VAL A 104 18.77 7.66 -12.83
C VAL A 104 18.40 8.28 -14.16
N LEU A 105 17.86 7.49 -15.06
CA LEU A 105 17.43 7.89 -16.40
C LEU A 105 15.90 8.01 -16.43
N ILE A 106 15.39 9.22 -16.37
CA ILE A 106 13.95 9.50 -16.51
C ILE A 106 13.55 9.52 -18.00
N ASN A 107 12.27 9.29 -18.28
CA ASN A 107 11.74 9.26 -19.64
C ASN A 107 12.53 8.33 -20.58
N THR A 108 13.01 7.21 -20.04
CA THR A 108 13.84 6.24 -20.74
C THR A 108 13.18 4.88 -20.66
N GLU A 109 12.56 4.46 -21.73
CA GLU A 109 11.86 3.17 -21.84
C GLU A 109 12.82 2.08 -22.32
N VAL A 110 12.72 0.90 -21.70
CA VAL A 110 13.42 -0.31 -22.14
C VAL A 110 12.64 -0.94 -23.33
N LEU A 111 13.31 -1.07 -24.45
CA LEU A 111 12.76 -1.61 -25.69
C LEU A 111 13.09 -3.08 -25.88
N SER A 112 14.31 -3.51 -25.55
CA SER A 112 14.77 -4.90 -25.68
C SER A 112 16.05 -5.13 -24.88
N PHE A 113 16.50 -6.37 -24.90
CA PHE A 113 17.77 -6.80 -24.30
C PHE A 113 18.60 -7.53 -25.35
N ASP A 114 19.88 -7.16 -25.47
CA ASP A 114 20.84 -7.89 -26.28
C ASP A 114 21.57 -8.93 -25.40
N ARG A 115 21.97 -10.03 -26.03
CA ARG A 115 22.67 -11.14 -25.37
C ARG A 115 24.03 -11.36 -26.02
N ASP A 116 24.96 -11.82 -25.22
CA ASP A 116 26.25 -12.29 -25.70
C ASP A 116 26.15 -13.70 -26.34
N THR A 117 27.25 -14.20 -26.83
CA THR A 117 27.35 -15.53 -27.45
C THR A 117 27.05 -16.71 -26.51
N GLN A 118 27.01 -16.45 -25.21
CA GLN A 118 26.68 -17.44 -24.17
C GLN A 118 25.21 -17.34 -23.74
N GLY A 119 24.44 -16.37 -24.31
CA GLY A 119 23.03 -16.15 -23.99
C GLY A 119 22.79 -15.24 -22.80
N LYS A 120 23.84 -14.70 -22.16
CA LYS A 120 23.73 -13.76 -21.06
C LYS A 120 23.35 -12.37 -21.57
N VAL A 121 22.41 -11.71 -20.92
CA VAL A 121 22.08 -10.30 -21.20
C VAL A 121 23.30 -9.45 -20.86
N ASN A 122 23.78 -8.68 -21.84
CA ASN A 122 24.92 -7.80 -21.71
C ASN A 122 24.62 -6.35 -22.11
N LYS A 123 23.43 -6.08 -22.64
CA LYS A 123 23.01 -4.73 -23.01
C LYS A 123 21.50 -4.56 -22.88
N VAL A 124 21.11 -3.37 -22.43
CA VAL A 124 19.72 -2.91 -22.42
C VAL A 124 19.56 -1.84 -23.51
N VAL A 125 18.68 -2.10 -24.47
CA VAL A 125 18.31 -1.15 -25.52
C VAL A 125 17.19 -0.26 -25.03
N THR A 126 17.36 1.05 -25.12
CA THR A 126 16.38 2.01 -24.61
C THR A 126 16.04 3.10 -25.63
N THR A 127 14.98 3.86 -25.34
CA THR A 127 14.59 5.03 -26.17
C THR A 127 15.64 6.14 -26.19
N ASN A 128 16.58 6.17 -25.23
CA ASN A 128 17.62 7.22 -25.11
C ASN A 128 19.04 6.68 -25.28
N GLY A 129 19.19 5.53 -25.96
CA GLY A 129 20.46 4.89 -26.22
C GLY A 129 20.63 3.57 -25.47
N ASP A 130 21.68 2.86 -25.82
CA ASP A 130 21.99 1.54 -25.31
C ASP A 130 22.85 1.63 -24.03
N LEU A 131 22.63 0.70 -23.12
CA LEU A 131 23.35 0.60 -21.85
C LEU A 131 24.00 -0.78 -21.75
N GLU A 132 25.31 -0.84 -21.70
CA GLU A 132 26.04 -2.08 -21.39
C GLU A 132 25.89 -2.42 -19.90
N CYS A 133 25.76 -3.70 -19.59
CA CYS A 133 25.54 -4.15 -18.21
C CYS A 133 26.05 -5.58 -17.99
N ASP A 134 26.44 -5.87 -16.76
CA ASP A 134 26.78 -7.21 -16.31
C ASP A 134 25.57 -7.95 -15.72
N VAL A 135 24.61 -7.21 -15.15
CA VAL A 135 23.41 -7.73 -14.51
C VAL A 135 22.24 -6.79 -14.78
N VAL A 136 21.09 -7.34 -15.09
CA VAL A 136 19.83 -6.60 -15.20
C VAL A 136 18.89 -7.03 -14.06
N VAL A 137 18.27 -6.06 -13.39
CA VAL A 137 17.22 -6.31 -12.42
C VAL A 137 15.92 -5.76 -12.99
N ILE A 138 14.94 -6.63 -13.24
CA ILE A 138 13.59 -6.24 -13.65
C ILE A 138 12.78 -5.99 -12.39
N ALA A 139 12.40 -4.72 -12.15
CA ALA A 139 11.56 -4.28 -11.04
C ALA A 139 10.54 -3.25 -11.54
N ALA A 140 9.89 -3.57 -12.65
CA ALA A 140 9.08 -2.66 -13.46
C ALA A 140 7.57 -2.72 -13.13
N GLY A 141 7.19 -3.25 -11.95
CA GLY A 141 5.80 -3.34 -11.56
C GLY A 141 4.98 -4.18 -12.54
N VAL A 142 3.90 -3.65 -13.06
CA VAL A 142 3.01 -4.34 -14.01
C VAL A 142 3.70 -4.69 -15.33
N ASP A 143 4.72 -3.95 -15.74
CA ASP A 143 5.51 -4.22 -16.95
C ASP A 143 6.54 -5.35 -16.77
N SER A 144 6.71 -5.90 -15.57
CA SER A 144 7.74 -6.91 -15.32
C SER A 144 7.54 -8.17 -16.16
N SER A 145 6.29 -8.63 -16.37
CA SER A 145 6.00 -9.79 -17.24
C SER A 145 6.46 -9.54 -18.67
N ARG A 146 6.09 -8.40 -19.24
CA ARG A 146 6.47 -8.01 -20.62
C ARG A 146 7.99 -7.97 -20.81
N LEU A 147 8.71 -7.38 -19.86
CA LEU A 147 10.17 -7.30 -19.94
C LEU A 147 10.82 -8.68 -19.71
N ALA A 148 10.28 -9.50 -18.83
CA ALA A 148 10.77 -10.85 -18.60
C ALA A 148 10.60 -11.76 -19.83
N GLU A 149 9.47 -11.68 -20.54
CA GLU A 149 9.23 -12.39 -21.80
C GLU A 149 10.30 -12.12 -22.86
N MET A 150 10.83 -10.89 -22.94
CA MET A 150 11.91 -10.53 -23.90
C MET A 150 13.19 -11.33 -23.66
N ILE A 151 13.37 -11.83 -22.45
CA ILE A 151 14.52 -12.68 -22.09
C ILE A 151 14.12 -14.14 -21.86
N GLY A 152 12.90 -14.55 -22.27
CA GLY A 152 12.43 -15.92 -22.14
C GLY A 152 12.13 -16.35 -20.72
N ALA A 153 11.96 -15.40 -19.80
CA ALA A 153 11.52 -15.66 -18.44
C ALA A 153 10.01 -15.40 -18.29
N ASP A 154 9.37 -16.15 -17.41
CA ASP A 154 7.95 -15.97 -17.08
C ASP A 154 7.81 -15.36 -15.68
N VAL A 155 7.03 -14.27 -15.60
CA VAL A 155 6.63 -13.65 -14.35
C VAL A 155 5.10 -13.65 -14.31
N PRO A 156 4.49 -14.69 -13.71
CA PRO A 156 3.04 -14.89 -13.71
C PRO A 156 2.36 -13.91 -12.77
N GLN A 157 1.89 -12.80 -13.31
CA GLN A 157 1.17 -11.76 -12.57
C GLN A 157 -0.02 -11.24 -13.36
N GLN A 158 -0.95 -10.63 -12.66
CA GLN A 158 -2.05 -9.85 -13.22
C GLN A 158 -2.01 -8.41 -12.70
N GLU A 159 -2.65 -7.50 -13.41
CA GLU A 159 -2.83 -6.13 -12.97
C GLU A 159 -4.05 -6.04 -12.04
N SER A 160 -3.89 -5.42 -10.89
CA SER A 160 -4.98 -5.08 -9.99
C SER A 160 -5.13 -3.55 -9.93
N PRO A 161 -6.16 -2.99 -10.60
CA PRO A 161 -6.41 -1.56 -10.50
C PRO A 161 -6.93 -1.19 -9.12
N GLY A 162 -6.63 0.03 -8.69
CA GLY A 162 -7.15 0.59 -7.46
C GLY A 162 -7.16 2.11 -7.50
N VAL A 163 -8.10 2.69 -6.79
CA VAL A 163 -8.24 4.13 -6.64
C VAL A 163 -8.12 4.50 -5.16
N VAL A 164 -7.42 5.57 -4.90
CA VAL A 164 -7.31 6.18 -3.58
C VAL A 164 -7.93 7.57 -3.63
N VAL A 165 -8.71 7.89 -2.63
CA VAL A 165 -9.28 9.23 -2.47
C VAL A 165 -8.42 10.02 -1.51
N ARG A 166 -8.10 11.26 -1.87
CA ARG A 166 -7.32 12.19 -1.05
C ARG A 166 -8.19 13.36 -0.63
N THR A 167 -8.13 13.72 0.65
CA THR A 167 -8.86 14.86 1.20
C THR A 167 -7.97 16.11 1.27
N ASP A 168 -8.60 17.25 1.53
CA ASP A 168 -7.88 18.41 2.06
C ASP A 168 -7.21 18.11 3.40
N ALA A 169 -6.23 18.94 3.76
CA ALA A 169 -5.53 18.84 5.05
C ALA A 169 -6.49 19.09 6.21
N ARG A 170 -6.41 18.25 7.23
CA ARG A 170 -7.21 18.35 8.46
C ARG A 170 -6.30 18.30 9.69
N PRO A 171 -6.77 18.73 10.86
CA PRO A 171 -6.06 18.52 12.11
C PRO A 171 -5.70 17.04 12.33
N ALA A 172 -4.69 16.77 13.16
CA ALA A 172 -4.25 15.42 13.45
C ALA A 172 -5.33 14.63 14.18
N LEU A 173 -5.93 13.65 13.49
CA LEU A 173 -6.92 12.72 14.04
C LEU A 173 -6.31 11.35 14.36
N LEU A 174 -5.32 10.92 13.57
CA LEU A 174 -4.69 9.60 13.69
C LEU A 174 -3.32 9.66 14.39
N SER A 175 -3.23 10.40 15.50
CA SER A 175 -1.96 10.60 16.22
C SER A 175 -1.45 9.33 16.91
N ASN A 176 -2.33 8.47 17.40
CA ASN A 176 -1.99 7.29 18.19
C ASN A 176 -1.94 6.02 17.34
N VAL A 177 -2.86 5.91 16.38
CA VAL A 177 -2.98 4.76 15.48
C VAL A 177 -3.03 5.26 14.05
N PRO A 178 -1.97 5.05 13.26
CA PRO A 178 -1.85 5.64 11.93
C PRO A 178 -2.71 4.98 10.84
N VAL A 179 -3.25 3.79 11.09
CA VAL A 179 -4.05 3.04 10.11
C VAL A 179 -5.34 2.55 10.73
N VAL A 180 -6.47 2.96 10.18
CA VAL A 180 -7.80 2.57 10.64
C VAL A 180 -8.56 1.90 9.50
N TYR A 181 -9.04 0.69 9.75
CA TYR A 181 -9.93 -0.05 8.85
C TYR A 181 -11.35 -0.04 9.41
N MET A 182 -12.26 0.52 8.65
CA MET A 182 -13.67 0.70 9.00
C MET A 182 -14.52 -0.37 8.32
N PRO A 183 -15.45 -1.00 9.02
CA PRO A 183 -16.33 -2.01 8.40
C PRO A 183 -17.19 -1.38 7.30
N PRO A 184 -17.72 -2.19 6.36
CA PRO A 184 -18.71 -1.72 5.41
C PRO A 184 -19.99 -1.27 6.14
N ILE A 185 -20.62 -0.21 5.64
CA ILE A 185 -21.90 0.28 6.17
C ILE A 185 -23.06 -0.65 5.77
N ASN A 186 -22.90 -1.34 4.64
CA ASN A 186 -23.89 -2.31 4.16
C ASN A 186 -23.19 -3.51 3.48
N GLN A 187 -23.99 -4.55 3.17
CA GLN A 187 -23.46 -5.81 2.63
C GLN A 187 -22.87 -5.73 1.22
N ARG A 188 -23.15 -4.66 0.47
CA ARG A 188 -22.68 -4.48 -0.91
C ARG A 188 -21.35 -3.72 -0.96
N GLU A 189 -21.02 -3.05 0.10
CA GLU A 189 -19.77 -2.27 0.22
C GLU A 189 -18.63 -3.12 0.73
N ARG A 190 -17.45 -2.62 0.52
CA ARG A 190 -16.22 -3.18 1.06
C ARG A 190 -15.75 -2.35 2.25
N GLN A 191 -14.84 -2.89 3.02
CA GLN A 191 -14.15 -2.20 4.10
C GLN A 191 -13.42 -0.97 3.56
N VAL A 192 -13.50 0.14 4.26
CA VAL A 192 -12.75 1.38 3.96
C VAL A 192 -11.59 1.49 4.93
N HIS A 193 -10.45 1.97 4.46
CA HIS A 193 -9.32 2.27 5.33
C HIS A 193 -8.84 3.70 5.14
N ILE A 194 -8.37 4.28 6.23
CA ILE A 194 -7.82 5.62 6.23
C ILE A 194 -6.43 5.67 6.85
N ARG A 195 -5.64 6.62 6.39
CA ARG A 195 -4.37 7.03 6.98
C ARG A 195 -4.16 8.52 6.76
N GLN A 196 -3.57 9.19 7.74
CA GLN A 196 -3.27 10.61 7.65
C GLN A 196 -1.83 10.80 7.22
N LEU A 197 -1.62 11.64 6.20
CA LEU A 197 -0.32 11.98 5.65
C LEU A 197 0.35 13.10 6.43
N MET A 198 1.62 13.36 6.16
CA MET A 198 2.41 14.39 6.83
C MET A 198 1.90 15.82 6.57
N ASP A 199 1.26 16.04 5.44
CA ASP A 199 0.65 17.33 5.09
C ASP A 199 -0.72 17.55 5.73
N GLY A 200 -1.20 16.58 6.52
CA GLY A 200 -2.50 16.60 7.17
C GLY A 200 -3.65 16.08 6.31
N SER A 201 -3.44 15.82 5.03
CA SER A 201 -4.47 15.21 4.19
C SER A 201 -4.68 13.74 4.57
N PHE A 202 -5.86 13.20 4.24
CA PHE A 202 -6.14 11.78 4.43
C PHE A 202 -6.12 11.05 3.10
N MET A 203 -5.57 9.85 3.11
CA MET A 203 -5.78 8.86 2.07
C MET A 203 -6.88 7.90 2.52
N ILE A 204 -7.89 7.75 1.69
CA ILE A 204 -9.04 6.87 1.88
C ILE A 204 -9.00 5.82 0.76
N GLY A 205 -8.95 4.56 1.12
CA GLY A 205 -8.96 3.45 0.18
C GLY A 205 -10.05 2.45 0.50
N GLU A 206 -10.46 1.66 -0.48
CA GLU A 206 -11.50 0.65 -0.36
C GLU A 206 -10.94 -0.76 -0.51
N GLY A 207 -11.37 -1.67 0.34
CA GLY A 207 -11.07 -3.10 0.25
C GLY A 207 -9.59 -3.44 0.46
N SER A 208 -9.19 -4.53 -0.15
CA SER A 208 -7.79 -4.94 -0.30
C SER A 208 -7.27 -4.56 -1.70
N GLN A 209 -5.99 -4.81 -1.96
CA GLN A 209 -5.38 -4.64 -3.29
C GLN A 209 -6.07 -5.44 -4.41
N GLU A 210 -6.95 -6.37 -4.06
CA GLU A 210 -7.76 -7.14 -5.00
C GLU A 210 -9.07 -6.44 -5.40
N SER A 211 -9.32 -5.23 -4.89
CA SER A 211 -10.50 -4.47 -5.24
C SER A 211 -10.33 -3.83 -6.61
N MET A 212 -10.77 -4.45 -7.64
CA MET A 212 -10.70 -4.04 -9.05
C MET A 212 -11.42 -2.70 -9.34
N ALA A 213 -11.16 -1.66 -8.53
CA ALA A 213 -11.79 -0.34 -8.68
C ALA A 213 -11.14 0.45 -9.82
N LEU A 214 -11.92 0.78 -10.83
CA LEU A 214 -11.50 1.57 -12.01
C LEU A 214 -12.13 2.97 -12.03
N ASP A 215 -12.98 3.30 -11.05
CA ASP A 215 -13.72 4.55 -11.01
C ASP A 215 -12.95 5.61 -10.21
N ASP A 216 -12.27 6.51 -10.91
CA ASP A 216 -11.60 7.70 -10.37
C ASP A 216 -12.44 8.99 -10.55
N SER A 217 -13.76 8.84 -10.72
CA SER A 217 -14.67 9.98 -10.85
C SER A 217 -14.81 10.77 -9.55
N PRO A 218 -15.19 12.05 -9.65
CA PRO A 218 -15.55 12.85 -8.48
C PRO A 218 -16.69 12.27 -7.65
N GLN A 219 -17.58 11.50 -8.27
CA GLN A 219 -18.66 10.82 -7.58
C GLN A 219 -18.13 9.71 -6.68
N HIS A 220 -17.19 8.89 -7.16
CA HIS A 220 -16.51 7.87 -6.35
C HIS A 220 -15.81 8.49 -5.14
N ALA A 221 -15.10 9.62 -5.34
CA ALA A 221 -14.46 10.34 -4.24
C ALA A 221 -15.50 10.77 -3.17
N THR A 222 -16.63 11.31 -3.60
CA THR A 222 -17.71 11.75 -2.71
C THR A 222 -18.33 10.57 -1.94
N GLU A 223 -18.58 9.45 -2.60
CA GLU A 223 -19.14 8.24 -1.99
C GLU A 223 -18.19 7.66 -0.95
N LEU A 224 -16.90 7.54 -1.29
CA LEU A 224 -15.91 6.98 -0.39
C LEU A 224 -15.64 7.89 0.82
N LEU A 225 -15.59 9.21 0.61
CA LEU A 225 -15.53 10.18 1.70
C LEU A 225 -16.79 10.11 2.58
N GLY A 226 -17.97 9.96 2.00
CA GLY A 226 -19.23 9.79 2.75
C GLY A 226 -19.19 8.58 3.68
N ARG A 227 -18.61 7.46 3.23
CA ARG A 227 -18.42 6.26 4.04
C ARG A 227 -17.42 6.49 5.18
N ALA A 228 -16.34 7.23 4.93
CA ALA A 228 -15.40 7.61 6.00
C ALA A 228 -16.06 8.59 7.00
N THR A 229 -16.89 9.53 6.51
CA THR A 229 -17.62 10.51 7.32
C THR A 229 -18.62 9.83 8.27
N HIS A 230 -19.16 8.67 7.88
CA HIS A 230 -20.07 7.89 8.75
C HIS A 230 -19.39 7.52 10.08
N TYR A 231 -18.10 7.23 10.05
CA TYR A 231 -17.30 6.85 11.22
C TYR A 231 -16.47 8.00 11.81
N PHE A 232 -16.22 9.03 11.03
CA PHE A 232 -15.48 10.24 11.43
C PHE A 232 -16.26 11.49 11.06
N PRO A 233 -17.20 11.94 11.91
CA PRO A 233 -18.03 13.13 11.63
C PRO A 233 -17.21 14.39 11.31
N GLU A 234 -15.93 14.47 11.76
CA GLU A 234 -15.03 15.56 11.42
C GLU A 234 -14.73 15.71 9.92
N PHE A 235 -14.98 14.70 9.09
CA PHE A 235 -14.86 14.82 7.63
C PHE A 235 -16.01 15.58 6.99
N ALA A 236 -17.09 15.90 7.73
CA ALA A 236 -18.20 16.68 7.19
C ALA A 236 -17.71 18.04 6.66
N GLY A 237 -18.05 18.36 5.41
CA GLY A 237 -17.60 19.57 4.73
C GLY A 237 -16.13 19.58 4.30
N THR A 238 -15.48 18.42 4.27
CA THR A 238 -14.15 18.24 3.68
C THR A 238 -14.30 18.00 2.17
N ASP A 239 -13.41 18.59 1.38
CA ASP A 239 -13.31 18.27 -0.04
C ASP A 239 -12.39 17.06 -0.24
N ALA A 240 -12.69 16.26 -1.25
CA ALA A 240 -11.90 15.09 -1.62
C ALA A 240 -11.85 14.89 -3.13
N ILE A 241 -10.73 14.38 -3.60
CA ILE A 241 -10.51 14.01 -5.00
C ILE A 241 -10.11 12.54 -5.09
N ALA A 242 -10.55 11.86 -6.14
CA ALA A 242 -9.99 10.57 -6.51
C ALA A 242 -8.65 10.79 -7.23
N GLU A 243 -7.62 10.10 -6.76
CA GLU A 243 -6.35 10.03 -7.49
C GLU A 243 -6.54 9.14 -8.73
N PRO A 244 -5.76 9.35 -9.80
CA PRO A 244 -5.85 8.49 -10.99
C PRO A 244 -5.71 7.02 -10.65
N VAL A 245 -6.37 6.17 -11.44
CA VAL A 245 -6.29 4.70 -11.26
C VAL A 245 -4.83 4.25 -11.25
N GLY A 246 -4.42 3.63 -10.16
CA GLY A 246 -3.12 2.97 -10.04
C GLY A 246 -3.24 1.46 -10.32
N TYR A 247 -2.16 0.86 -10.78
CA TYR A 247 -2.11 -0.58 -11.06
C TYR A 247 -1.06 -1.26 -10.20
N THR A 248 -1.46 -2.29 -9.46
CA THR A 248 -0.57 -3.11 -8.64
C THR A 248 -0.30 -4.45 -9.32
N PRO A 249 0.97 -4.86 -9.48
CA PRO A 249 1.29 -6.20 -9.97
C PRO A 249 0.93 -7.24 -8.90
N MET A 250 0.03 -8.15 -9.23
CA MET A 250 -0.43 -9.21 -8.34
C MET A 250 0.03 -10.56 -8.88
N PRO A 251 1.00 -11.23 -8.23
CA PRO A 251 1.37 -12.60 -8.60
C PRO A 251 0.17 -13.54 -8.53
N LEU A 252 0.06 -14.44 -9.51
CA LEU A 252 -1.12 -15.33 -9.63
C LEU A 252 -1.27 -16.31 -8.46
N ASP A 253 -0.19 -16.63 -7.77
CA ASP A 253 -0.17 -17.50 -6.59
C ASP A 253 -0.16 -16.73 -5.26
N SER A 254 -0.30 -15.38 -5.31
CA SER A 254 -0.23 -14.48 -4.15
C SER A 254 1.10 -14.51 -3.39
N SER A 255 2.16 -15.05 -3.98
CA SER A 255 3.50 -15.12 -3.39
C SER A 255 4.45 -14.11 -4.04
N PRO A 256 5.40 -13.53 -3.29
CA PRO A 256 6.40 -12.63 -3.87
C PRO A 256 7.23 -13.35 -4.95
N VAL A 257 7.33 -12.76 -6.13
CA VAL A 257 8.17 -13.25 -7.22
C VAL A 257 9.56 -12.64 -7.09
N ASN A 258 10.56 -13.46 -6.83
CA ASN A 258 11.96 -13.06 -6.90
C ASN A 258 12.82 -14.27 -7.30
N GLY A 259 13.88 -14.04 -8.07
CA GLY A 259 14.75 -15.12 -8.52
C GLY A 259 15.76 -14.65 -9.55
N TRP A 260 16.56 -15.59 -10.01
CA TRP A 260 17.52 -15.43 -11.09
C TRP A 260 17.03 -16.19 -12.31
N THR A 261 17.15 -15.62 -13.49
CA THR A 261 17.03 -16.35 -14.76
C THR A 261 18.41 -16.87 -15.15
N GLN A 262 18.45 -18.06 -15.71
CA GLN A 262 19.67 -18.67 -16.27
C GLN A 262 19.95 -18.14 -17.67
#